data_fde2faed495febfccad0fa9f46b9b7d3
#
_entry.id   fde2faed495febfccad0fa9f46b9b7d3
#
_cell.length_a   1.000
_cell.length_b   1.000
_cell.length_c   1.000
_cell.angle_alpha   90.00
_cell.angle_beta   90.00
_cell.angle_gamma   90.00
#
_symmetry.space_group_name_H-M   'P 1'
#
loop_
_entity.id
_entity.type
_entity.pdbx_description
1 polymer ?
#
loop_
_entity_poly.entity_id
_entity_poly.type
_entity_poly.pdbx_seq_one_letter_code
_entity_poly.pdbx_strand_id
1 'polypeptide(L)'
;TLFRSWIRLAHQMKDAGTLFLLLTGGEPLLFPGFKELYIELQNMGMILTINTNGTLINEEWADFFQKYKPRRMNITLYGADDQAYEQLCHYPGGFQKTVNAVRLLRDREIDVKINGSITSKNEEDIRKILDIADDLDAAVNLDTYMYPASRERNKPFDEQSRMNPKDAAMAKKLIFQHQWGEEALREYQDHVISMVED
;
A
#
# COMPACT_ATOMS: atom_id res chain seq x y z
N THR A 1 4.90 29.26 -7.18
CA THR A 1 5.14 28.25 -6.12
C THR A 1 4.74 26.85 -6.61
N LEU A 2 5.31 25.83 -6.05
CA LEU A 2 5.00 24.42 -6.39
C LEU A 2 3.50 24.13 -6.25
N PHE A 3 2.85 24.64 -5.22
CA PHE A 3 1.41 24.54 -5.02
C PHE A 3 0.60 25.04 -6.24
N ARG A 4 0.90 26.26 -6.73
CA ARG A 4 0.22 26.83 -7.91
C ARG A 4 0.44 25.97 -9.17
N SER A 5 1.58 25.36 -9.30
CA SER A 5 1.88 24.46 -10.42
C SER A 5 1.03 23.20 -10.38
N TRP A 6 0.83 22.61 -9.19
CA TRP A 6 -0.06 21.47 -8.99
C TRP A 6 -1.53 21.82 -9.29
N ILE A 7 -2.01 22.97 -8.82
CA ILE A 7 -3.39 23.43 -9.11
C ILE A 7 -3.58 23.63 -10.62
N ARG A 8 -2.63 24.28 -11.30
CA ARG A 8 -2.71 24.45 -12.75
C ARG A 8 -2.75 23.12 -13.51
N LEU A 9 -1.89 22.17 -13.10
CA LEU A 9 -1.89 20.82 -13.65
C LEU A 9 -3.23 20.11 -13.41
N ALA A 10 -3.79 20.23 -12.21
CA ALA A 10 -5.08 19.65 -11.87
C ALA A 10 -6.21 20.17 -12.75
N HIS A 11 -6.26 21.48 -13.05
CA HIS A 11 -7.21 22.03 -14.01
C HIS A 11 -7.04 21.43 -15.41
N GLN A 12 -5.80 21.33 -15.91
CA GLN A 12 -5.53 20.70 -17.21
C GLN A 12 -5.97 19.23 -17.25
N MET A 13 -5.72 18.48 -16.16
CA MET A 13 -6.16 17.10 -16.03
C MET A 13 -7.69 16.99 -16.02
N LYS A 14 -8.37 17.88 -15.29
CA LYS A 14 -9.85 17.97 -15.28
C LYS A 14 -10.40 18.26 -16.67
N ASP A 15 -9.84 19.26 -17.36
CA ASP A 15 -10.26 19.64 -18.72
C ASP A 15 -10.03 18.49 -19.72
N ALA A 16 -9.02 17.65 -19.49
CA ALA A 16 -8.77 16.43 -20.25
C ALA A 16 -9.65 15.23 -19.85
N GLY A 17 -10.60 15.41 -18.89
CA GLY A 17 -11.53 14.37 -18.47
C GLY A 17 -11.01 13.43 -17.39
N THR A 18 -9.91 13.75 -16.70
CA THR A 18 -9.38 12.94 -15.60
C THR A 18 -10.35 12.97 -14.42
N LEU A 19 -10.84 11.81 -14.01
CA LEU A 19 -11.75 11.64 -12.88
C LEU A 19 -11.07 11.07 -11.66
N PHE A 20 -10.20 10.08 -11.84
CA PHE A 20 -9.49 9.39 -10.74
C PHE A 20 -8.07 9.90 -10.62
N LEU A 21 -7.67 10.21 -9.39
CA LEU A 21 -6.32 10.70 -9.11
C LEU A 21 -5.72 9.97 -7.91
N LEU A 22 -4.52 9.45 -8.10
CA LEU A 22 -3.71 8.87 -7.04
C LEU A 22 -2.68 9.90 -6.56
N LEU A 23 -2.78 10.30 -5.30
CA LEU A 23 -1.79 11.13 -4.63
C LEU A 23 -0.72 10.24 -4.02
N THR A 24 0.50 10.38 -4.49
CA THR A 24 1.66 9.59 -4.11
C THR A 24 2.94 10.41 -4.19
N GLY A 25 4.07 9.82 -3.93
CA GLY A 25 5.38 10.47 -3.99
C GLY A 25 6.37 9.75 -3.08
N GLY A 26 7.28 10.44 -2.44
CA GLY A 26 8.01 9.89 -1.31
C GLY A 26 7.03 9.66 -0.16
N GLU A 27 6.59 10.76 0.48
CA GLU A 27 5.47 10.76 1.42
C GLU A 27 4.62 12.01 1.14
N PRO A 28 3.39 11.86 0.60
CA PRO A 28 2.57 13.00 0.19
C PRO A 28 2.16 13.91 1.34
N LEU A 29 1.99 13.36 2.55
CA LEU A 29 1.58 14.15 3.72
C LEU A 29 2.69 15.09 4.23
N LEU A 30 3.92 14.95 3.75
CA LEU A 30 4.99 15.92 4.00
C LEU A 30 4.89 17.17 3.13
N PHE A 31 4.04 17.17 2.09
CA PHE A 31 3.94 18.32 1.21
C PHE A 31 3.28 19.50 1.94
N PRO A 32 3.99 20.64 2.10
CA PRO A 32 3.40 21.83 2.69
C PRO A 32 2.24 22.34 1.81
N GLY A 33 1.03 22.41 2.37
CA GLY A 33 -0.18 22.74 1.63
C GLY A 33 -0.91 21.53 1.05
N PHE A 34 -0.62 20.31 1.55
CA PHE A 34 -1.33 19.11 1.11
C PHE A 34 -2.84 19.22 1.36
N LYS A 35 -3.26 19.68 2.53
CA LYS A 35 -4.68 19.79 2.88
C LYS A 35 -5.43 20.72 1.92
N GLU A 36 -4.84 21.88 1.62
CA GLU A 36 -5.41 22.85 0.69
C GLU A 36 -5.47 22.28 -0.73
N LEU A 37 -4.39 21.64 -1.20
CA LEU A 37 -4.37 20.98 -2.52
C LEU A 37 -5.43 19.89 -2.60
N TYR A 38 -5.54 19.07 -1.58
CA TYR A 38 -6.50 17.98 -1.51
C TYR A 38 -7.95 18.48 -1.61
N ILE A 39 -8.29 19.52 -0.86
CA ILE A 39 -9.61 20.14 -0.89
C ILE A 39 -9.93 20.71 -2.29
N GLU A 40 -8.96 21.40 -2.91
CA GLU A 40 -9.15 21.93 -4.27
C GLU A 40 -9.38 20.81 -5.30
N LEU A 41 -8.65 19.71 -5.22
CA LEU A 41 -8.85 18.56 -6.09
C LEU A 41 -10.24 17.93 -5.92
N GLN A 42 -10.74 17.81 -4.68
CA GLN A 42 -12.10 17.36 -4.42
C GLN A 42 -13.15 18.35 -4.95
N ASN A 43 -12.94 19.65 -4.77
CA ASN A 43 -13.82 20.70 -5.29
C ASN A 43 -13.90 20.68 -6.84
N MET A 44 -12.82 20.24 -7.50
CA MET A 44 -12.83 19.99 -8.95
C MET A 44 -13.65 18.76 -9.35
N GLY A 45 -14.12 17.95 -8.40
CA GLY A 45 -14.87 16.71 -8.64
C GLY A 45 -14.00 15.47 -8.87
N MET A 46 -12.72 15.52 -8.53
CA MET A 46 -11.82 14.38 -8.67
C MET A 46 -12.04 13.36 -7.55
N ILE A 47 -11.97 12.08 -7.89
CA ILE A 47 -12.03 10.96 -6.96
C ILE A 47 -10.59 10.63 -6.53
N LEU A 48 -10.28 10.86 -5.25
CA LEU A 48 -8.92 10.81 -4.75
C LEU A 48 -8.62 9.51 -4.02
N THR A 49 -7.49 8.91 -4.35
CA THR A 49 -6.84 7.83 -3.61
C THR A 49 -5.47 8.32 -3.14
N ILE A 50 -5.03 7.90 -1.96
CA ILE A 50 -3.76 8.32 -1.37
C ILE A 50 -2.90 7.10 -1.09
N ASN A 51 -1.64 7.13 -1.52
CA ASN A 51 -0.60 6.20 -1.08
C ASN A 51 0.28 6.90 -0.06
N THR A 52 0.36 6.35 1.16
CA THR A 52 1.16 6.90 2.26
C THR A 52 1.80 5.78 3.07
N ASN A 53 2.89 6.07 3.76
CA ASN A 53 3.44 5.17 4.77
C ASN A 53 2.66 5.21 6.10
N GLY A 54 1.71 6.12 6.25
CA GLY A 54 0.84 6.25 7.41
C GLY A 54 1.47 6.88 8.65
N THR A 55 2.79 7.02 8.73
CA THR A 55 3.50 7.38 9.97
C THR A 55 3.24 8.80 10.48
N LEU A 56 2.67 9.65 9.63
CA LEU A 56 2.29 11.04 9.96
C LEU A 56 0.81 11.15 10.38
N ILE A 57 0.02 10.10 10.20
CA ILE A 57 -1.41 10.15 10.47
C ILE A 57 -1.63 10.05 11.99
N ASN A 58 -2.16 11.12 12.54
CA ASN A 58 -2.61 11.28 13.92
C ASN A 58 -4.10 11.63 13.91
N GLU A 59 -4.67 11.96 15.07
CA GLU A 59 -6.08 12.35 15.22
C GLU A 59 -6.46 13.50 14.30
N GLU A 60 -5.63 14.54 14.20
CA GLU A 60 -5.87 15.70 13.33
C GLU A 60 -5.99 15.33 11.86
N TRP A 61 -5.10 14.45 11.37
CA TRP A 61 -5.15 13.95 10.01
C TRP A 61 -6.35 13.03 9.79
N ALA A 62 -6.65 12.17 10.75
CA ALA A 62 -7.80 11.27 10.66
C ALA A 62 -9.12 12.06 10.64
N ASP A 63 -9.26 13.11 11.47
CA ASP A 63 -10.42 14.02 11.44
C ASP A 63 -10.53 14.79 10.12
N PHE A 64 -9.39 15.22 9.57
CA PHE A 64 -9.36 15.84 8.25
C PHE A 64 -9.90 14.90 7.17
N PHE A 65 -9.44 13.65 7.14
CA PHE A 65 -9.92 12.66 6.17
C PHE A 65 -11.33 12.15 6.46
N GLN A 66 -11.81 12.22 7.71
CA GLN A 66 -13.22 11.98 8.01
C GLN A 66 -14.12 13.03 7.36
N LYS A 67 -13.71 14.29 7.42
CA LYS A 67 -14.43 15.41 6.82
C LYS A 67 -14.34 15.41 5.29
N TYR A 68 -13.18 15.09 4.76
CA TYR A 68 -12.88 15.10 3.32
C TYR A 68 -12.49 13.68 2.89
N LYS A 69 -13.47 12.75 2.90
CA LYS A 69 -13.20 11.33 2.69
C LYS A 69 -12.53 11.07 1.34
N PRO A 70 -11.37 10.38 1.32
CA PRO A 70 -10.81 9.83 0.11
C PRO A 70 -11.65 8.65 -0.38
N ARG A 71 -11.51 8.29 -1.66
CA ARG A 71 -12.04 7.03 -2.18
C ARG A 71 -11.42 5.83 -1.47
N ARG A 72 -10.12 5.92 -1.19
CA ARG A 72 -9.33 4.91 -0.47
C ARG A 72 -8.01 5.47 0.00
N MET A 73 -7.52 4.97 1.13
CA MET A 73 -6.14 5.16 1.56
C MET A 73 -5.38 3.84 1.46
N ASN A 74 -4.32 3.82 0.67
CA ASN A 74 -3.38 2.72 0.59
C ASN A 74 -2.24 3.01 1.57
N ILE A 75 -2.09 2.19 2.58
CA ILE A 75 -1.05 2.34 3.60
C ILE A 75 -0.05 1.21 3.45
N THR A 76 1.24 1.55 3.34
CA THR A 76 2.29 0.55 3.20
C THR A 76 2.71 0.03 4.57
N LEU A 77 2.58 -1.29 4.76
CA LEU A 77 3.11 -2.00 5.93
C LEU A 77 4.33 -2.83 5.49
N TYR A 78 5.49 -2.51 6.06
CA TYR A 78 6.77 -3.09 5.63
C TYR A 78 7.16 -4.36 6.36
N GLY A 79 6.54 -4.66 7.50
CA GLY A 79 6.79 -5.83 8.33
C GLY A 79 5.77 -5.92 9.44
N ALA A 80 5.90 -6.91 10.30
CA ALA A 80 4.93 -7.24 11.34
C ALA A 80 5.29 -6.70 12.73
N ASP A 81 6.44 -6.02 12.87
CA ASP A 81 6.90 -5.45 14.12
C ASP A 81 7.91 -4.32 13.91
N ASP A 82 8.32 -3.67 15.01
CA ASP A 82 9.29 -2.58 14.96
C ASP A 82 10.69 -3.05 14.56
N GLN A 83 11.06 -4.32 14.80
CA GLN A 83 12.35 -4.87 14.39
C GLN A 83 12.44 -4.97 12.86
N ALA A 84 11.37 -5.46 12.20
CA ALA A 84 11.27 -5.49 10.75
C ALA A 84 11.33 -4.06 10.16
N TYR A 85 10.64 -3.10 10.77
CA TYR A 85 10.70 -1.70 10.36
C TYR A 85 12.08 -1.06 10.52
N GLU A 86 12.80 -1.36 11.58
CA GLU A 86 14.17 -0.87 11.75
C GLU A 86 15.11 -1.47 10.68
N GLN A 87 14.98 -2.76 10.40
CA GLN A 87 15.83 -3.46 9.42
C GLN A 87 15.54 -3.01 7.97
N LEU A 88 14.27 -2.82 7.62
CA LEU A 88 13.85 -2.53 6.24
C LEU A 88 13.82 -1.03 5.94
N CYS A 89 13.36 -0.21 6.87
CA CYS A 89 13.08 1.20 6.66
C CYS A 89 14.01 2.12 7.45
N HIS A 90 14.84 1.58 8.34
CA HIS A 90 15.65 2.35 9.30
C HIS A 90 14.82 3.37 10.10
N TYR A 91 13.60 2.95 10.50
CA TYR A 91 12.64 3.80 11.16
C TYR A 91 12.07 3.13 12.43
N PRO A 92 12.77 3.25 13.57
CA PRO A 92 12.30 2.72 14.85
C PRO A 92 10.93 3.29 15.25
N GLY A 93 10.02 2.43 15.74
CA GLY A 93 8.65 2.82 16.10
C GLY A 93 7.72 3.11 14.93
N GLY A 94 8.17 2.84 13.69
CA GLY A 94 7.39 3.03 12.48
C GLY A 94 6.21 2.08 12.38
N PHE A 95 6.38 0.84 12.81
CA PHE A 95 5.32 -0.16 12.85
C PHE A 95 4.12 0.31 13.67
N GLN A 96 4.35 0.68 14.94
CA GLN A 96 3.28 1.14 15.83
C GLN A 96 2.54 2.36 15.29
N LYS A 97 3.27 3.31 14.69
CA LYS A 97 2.67 4.50 14.05
C LYS A 97 1.78 4.12 12.87
N THR A 98 2.25 3.21 12.01
CA THR A 98 1.50 2.76 10.84
C THR A 98 0.24 1.98 11.23
N VAL A 99 0.34 1.03 12.18
CA VAL A 99 -0.82 0.29 12.69
C VAL A 99 -1.83 1.22 13.36
N ASN A 100 -1.35 2.18 14.17
CA ASN A 100 -2.23 3.15 14.79
C ASN A 100 -2.93 4.04 13.75
N ALA A 101 -2.24 4.43 12.69
CA ALA A 101 -2.83 5.19 11.59
C ALA A 101 -3.98 4.44 10.91
N VAL A 102 -3.79 3.14 10.63
CA VAL A 102 -4.86 2.29 10.07
C VAL A 102 -6.05 2.27 11.01
N ARG A 103 -5.85 2.05 12.32
CA ARG A 103 -6.92 2.04 13.31
C ARG A 103 -7.69 3.37 13.33
N LEU A 104 -6.99 4.50 13.45
CA LEU A 104 -7.62 5.83 13.48
C LEU A 104 -8.48 6.11 12.25
N LEU A 105 -8.05 5.65 11.08
CA LEU A 105 -8.79 5.81 9.83
C LEU A 105 -9.99 4.86 9.77
N ARG A 106 -9.84 3.61 10.18
CA ARG A 106 -10.94 2.62 10.22
C ARG A 106 -12.02 3.03 11.22
N ASP A 107 -11.65 3.52 12.40
CA ASP A 107 -12.58 4.05 13.42
C ASP A 107 -13.44 5.21 12.87
N ARG A 108 -12.98 5.88 11.80
CA ARG A 108 -13.70 6.96 11.09
C ARG A 108 -14.35 6.49 9.77
N GLU A 109 -14.48 5.18 9.60
CA GLU A 109 -15.09 4.57 8.41
C GLU A 109 -14.41 4.98 7.09
N ILE A 110 -13.10 5.18 7.11
CA ILE A 110 -12.33 5.45 5.91
C ILE A 110 -11.92 4.10 5.30
N ASP A 111 -12.11 3.94 4.00
CA ASP A 111 -11.67 2.77 3.26
C ASP A 111 -10.14 2.72 3.23
N VAL A 112 -9.57 1.76 3.97
CA VAL A 112 -8.12 1.54 4.06
C VAL A 112 -7.75 0.21 3.41
N LYS A 113 -6.69 0.24 2.62
CA LYS A 113 -6.04 -0.96 2.10
C LYS A 113 -4.58 -0.99 2.53
N ILE A 114 -4.20 -2.04 3.22
CA ILE A 114 -2.81 -2.31 3.56
C ILE A 114 -2.12 -2.89 2.32
N ASN A 115 -1.02 -2.28 1.91
CA ASN A 115 -0.15 -2.79 0.87
C ASN A 115 1.19 -3.22 1.48
N GLY A 116 1.73 -4.34 1.04
CA GLY A 116 3.04 -4.81 1.44
C GLY A 116 3.83 -5.35 0.25
N SER A 117 5.11 -5.03 0.19
CA SER A 117 6.05 -5.68 -0.73
C SER A 117 6.81 -6.74 0.04
N ILE A 118 6.64 -8.00 -0.39
CA ILE A 118 7.30 -9.15 0.23
C ILE A 118 8.63 -9.41 -0.46
N THR A 119 9.65 -9.52 0.34
CA THR A 119 11.04 -9.75 -0.05
C THR A 119 11.61 -10.91 0.77
N SER A 120 12.80 -11.36 0.45
CA SER A 120 13.53 -12.35 1.28
C SER A 120 13.81 -11.89 2.71
N LYS A 121 13.54 -10.61 3.04
CA LYS A 121 13.80 -10.05 4.37
C LYS A 121 12.58 -10.00 5.29
N ASN A 122 11.37 -10.16 4.73
CA ASN A 122 10.11 -10.08 5.48
C ASN A 122 9.10 -11.17 5.05
N GLU A 123 9.53 -12.19 4.33
CA GLU A 123 8.65 -13.30 3.92
C GLU A 123 8.05 -14.06 5.11
N GLU A 124 8.79 -14.14 6.22
CA GLU A 124 8.32 -14.78 7.45
C GLU A 124 7.17 -14.00 8.12
N ASP A 125 7.01 -12.73 7.80
CA ASP A 125 5.98 -11.86 8.37
C ASP A 125 4.63 -11.94 7.65
N ILE A 126 4.52 -12.64 6.52
CA ILE A 126 3.31 -12.67 5.70
C ILE A 126 2.06 -12.98 6.53
N ARG A 127 2.07 -14.06 7.33
CA ARG A 127 0.92 -14.46 8.15
C ARG A 127 0.55 -13.39 9.16
N LYS A 128 1.53 -12.85 9.87
CA LYS A 128 1.32 -11.79 10.86
C LYS A 128 0.75 -10.51 10.22
N ILE A 129 1.22 -10.15 9.01
CA ILE A 129 0.68 -8.97 8.28
C ILE A 129 -0.77 -9.22 7.88
N LEU A 130 -1.11 -10.43 7.44
CA LEU A 130 -2.49 -10.80 7.10
C LEU A 130 -3.38 -10.75 8.35
N ASP A 131 -2.94 -11.34 9.47
CA ASP A 131 -3.66 -11.31 10.75
C ASP A 131 -3.88 -9.86 11.25
N ILE A 132 -2.87 -8.99 11.13
CA ILE A 132 -2.98 -7.56 11.46
C ILE A 132 -4.04 -6.86 10.59
N ALA A 133 -4.10 -7.19 9.31
CA ALA A 133 -5.08 -6.62 8.40
C ALA A 133 -6.51 -7.05 8.76
N ASP A 134 -6.70 -8.33 9.13
CA ASP A 134 -7.99 -8.85 9.59
C ASP A 134 -8.41 -8.20 10.91
N ASP A 135 -7.50 -8.12 11.88
CA ASP A 135 -7.75 -7.47 13.19
C ASP A 135 -8.15 -5.99 13.05
N LEU A 136 -7.68 -5.33 12.00
CA LEU A 136 -7.99 -3.93 11.70
C LEU A 136 -9.16 -3.77 10.71
N ASP A 137 -9.82 -4.85 10.30
CA ASP A 137 -10.87 -4.84 9.28
C ASP A 137 -10.44 -4.04 8.03
N ALA A 138 -9.20 -4.26 7.58
CA ALA A 138 -8.61 -3.56 6.43
C ALA A 138 -8.32 -4.53 5.29
N ALA A 139 -8.70 -4.15 4.07
CA ALA A 139 -8.28 -4.90 2.90
C ALA A 139 -6.75 -4.97 2.82
N VAL A 140 -6.21 -6.10 2.32
CA VAL A 140 -4.75 -6.30 2.23
C VAL A 140 -4.35 -6.75 0.83
N ASN A 141 -3.21 -6.24 0.37
CA ASN A 141 -2.56 -6.69 -0.86
C ASN A 141 -1.05 -6.82 -0.62
N LEU A 142 -0.58 -8.06 -0.62
CA LEU A 142 0.84 -8.35 -0.52
C LEU A 142 1.35 -8.76 -1.90
N ASP A 143 2.35 -8.04 -2.39
CA ASP A 143 2.97 -8.31 -3.67
C ASP A 143 4.33 -9.00 -3.47
N THR A 144 4.48 -10.16 -4.08
CA THR A 144 5.71 -10.97 -4.04
C THR A 144 6.58 -10.76 -5.27
N TYR A 145 6.10 -9.98 -6.25
CA TYR A 145 6.82 -9.70 -7.47
C TYR A 145 7.47 -8.32 -7.42
N MET A 146 8.78 -8.30 -7.42
CA MET A 146 9.55 -7.05 -7.43
C MET A 146 10.51 -7.00 -8.61
N TYR A 147 10.51 -5.87 -9.32
CA TYR A 147 11.60 -5.56 -10.22
C TYR A 147 12.86 -5.24 -9.42
N PRO A 148 14.06 -5.63 -9.90
CA PRO A 148 15.29 -5.24 -9.22
C PRO A 148 15.39 -3.71 -9.19
N ALA A 149 15.69 -3.16 -8.01
CA ALA A 149 15.97 -1.74 -7.89
C ALA A 149 17.14 -1.34 -8.83
N SER A 150 17.11 -0.13 -9.34
CA SER A 150 18.17 0.34 -10.25
C SER A 150 19.58 0.15 -9.69
N ARG A 151 19.73 0.28 -8.37
CA ARG A 151 21.00 0.09 -7.66
C ARG A 151 21.40 -1.39 -7.55
N GLU A 152 20.48 -2.32 -7.74
CA GLU A 152 20.71 -3.77 -7.58
C GLU A 152 20.75 -4.51 -8.93
N ARG A 153 20.50 -3.83 -10.07
CA ARG A 153 20.43 -4.48 -11.40
C ARG A 153 21.68 -5.27 -11.77
N ASN A 154 22.84 -4.82 -11.29
CA ASN A 154 24.13 -5.45 -11.59
C ASN A 154 24.59 -6.41 -10.49
N LYS A 155 23.82 -6.60 -9.43
CA LYS A 155 24.12 -7.58 -8.39
C LYS A 155 23.66 -8.96 -8.83
N PRO A 156 24.36 -10.03 -8.40
CA PRO A 156 23.84 -11.38 -8.49
C PRO A 156 22.43 -11.49 -7.91
N PHE A 157 21.65 -12.44 -8.39
CA PHE A 157 20.25 -12.57 -7.99
C PHE A 157 20.10 -12.80 -6.47
N ASP A 158 20.94 -13.61 -5.89
CA ASP A 158 21.00 -13.96 -4.48
C ASP A 158 21.41 -12.80 -3.55
N GLU A 159 22.01 -11.76 -4.10
CA GLU A 159 22.33 -10.52 -3.39
C GLU A 159 21.24 -9.45 -3.49
N GLN A 160 20.18 -9.70 -4.27
CA GLN A 160 19.07 -8.77 -4.45
C GLN A 160 18.02 -8.96 -3.35
N SER A 161 17.26 -7.89 -3.05
CA SER A 161 16.18 -7.94 -2.05
C SER A 161 14.96 -8.76 -2.51
N ARG A 162 14.83 -9.05 -3.80
CA ARG A 162 13.69 -9.80 -4.35
C ARG A 162 13.78 -11.28 -4.01
N MET A 163 12.63 -11.91 -3.87
CA MET A 163 12.52 -13.35 -3.65
C MET A 163 12.91 -14.12 -4.91
N ASN A 164 13.43 -15.34 -4.74
CA ASN A 164 13.54 -16.25 -5.86
C ASN A 164 12.16 -16.74 -6.31
N PRO A 165 11.99 -17.22 -7.57
CA PRO A 165 10.68 -17.57 -8.11
C PRO A 165 9.91 -18.63 -7.30
N LYS A 166 10.62 -19.60 -6.71
CA LYS A 166 10.01 -20.67 -5.90
C LYS A 166 9.42 -20.12 -4.61
N ASP A 167 10.19 -19.31 -3.89
CA ASP A 167 9.75 -18.74 -2.62
C ASP A 167 8.65 -17.70 -2.86
N ALA A 168 8.75 -16.91 -3.94
CA ALA A 168 7.70 -15.99 -4.35
C ALA A 168 6.37 -16.72 -4.66
N ALA A 169 6.44 -17.88 -5.33
CA ALA A 169 5.26 -18.69 -5.62
C ALA A 169 4.65 -19.29 -4.33
N MET A 170 5.48 -19.76 -3.40
CA MET A 170 5.03 -20.26 -2.10
C MET A 170 4.39 -19.17 -1.27
N ALA A 171 5.00 -17.99 -1.20
CA ALA A 171 4.44 -16.83 -0.52
C ALA A 171 3.09 -16.42 -1.15
N LYS A 172 3.00 -16.39 -2.48
CA LYS A 172 1.75 -16.07 -3.19
C LYS A 172 0.66 -17.08 -2.90
N LYS A 173 0.99 -18.37 -2.86
CA LYS A 173 0.05 -19.42 -2.48
C LYS A 173 -0.50 -19.18 -1.06
N LEU A 174 0.35 -18.86 -0.11
CA LEU A 174 -0.05 -18.56 1.27
C LEU A 174 -1.01 -17.36 1.34
N ILE A 175 -0.72 -16.30 0.60
CA ILE A 175 -1.57 -15.10 0.53
C ILE A 175 -2.94 -15.46 -0.05
N PHE A 176 -2.98 -16.22 -1.15
CA PHE A 176 -4.24 -16.64 -1.76
C PHE A 176 -5.05 -17.59 -0.89
N GLN A 177 -4.39 -18.53 -0.19
CA GLN A 177 -5.08 -19.40 0.79
C GLN A 177 -5.80 -18.58 1.85
N HIS A 178 -5.16 -17.52 2.35
CA HIS A 178 -5.77 -16.63 3.33
C HIS A 178 -6.96 -15.85 2.73
N GLN A 179 -6.79 -15.30 1.53
CA GLN A 179 -7.78 -14.41 0.91
C GLN A 179 -9.00 -15.14 0.32
N TRP A 180 -8.81 -16.33 -0.23
CA TRP A 180 -9.83 -17.06 -1.01
C TRP A 180 -10.28 -18.36 -0.32
N GLY A 181 -9.51 -18.86 0.61
CA GLY A 181 -9.70 -20.19 1.19
C GLY A 181 -9.06 -21.29 0.33
N GLU A 182 -8.96 -22.49 0.91
CA GLU A 182 -8.27 -23.61 0.24
C GLU A 182 -9.03 -24.15 -0.98
N GLU A 183 -10.35 -24.15 -0.94
CA GLU A 183 -11.20 -24.71 -2.00
C GLU A 183 -11.08 -23.84 -3.28
N ALA A 184 -11.33 -22.56 -3.17
CA ALA A 184 -11.20 -21.62 -4.29
C ALA A 184 -9.78 -21.57 -4.87
N LEU A 185 -8.77 -21.73 -4.02
CA LEU A 185 -7.39 -21.81 -4.48
C LEU A 185 -7.13 -23.09 -5.29
N ARG A 186 -7.66 -24.24 -4.89
CA ARG A 186 -7.56 -25.48 -5.66
C ARG A 186 -8.24 -25.35 -7.01
N GLU A 187 -9.47 -24.88 -7.06
CA GLU A 187 -10.20 -24.63 -8.31
C GLU A 187 -9.41 -23.74 -9.28
N TYR A 188 -8.82 -22.66 -8.75
CA TYR A 188 -7.95 -21.79 -9.54
C TYR A 188 -6.71 -22.52 -10.08
N GLN A 189 -6.05 -23.33 -9.24
CA GLN A 189 -4.86 -24.09 -9.65
C GLN A 189 -5.19 -25.12 -10.72
N ASP A 190 -6.29 -25.87 -10.56
CA ASP A 190 -6.75 -26.86 -11.54
C ASP A 190 -7.10 -26.21 -12.89
N HIS A 191 -7.74 -25.03 -12.84
CA HIS A 191 -8.02 -24.25 -14.04
C HIS A 191 -6.75 -23.80 -14.75
N VAL A 192 -5.76 -23.29 -14.02
CA VAL A 192 -4.47 -22.86 -14.61
C VAL A 192 -3.72 -24.05 -15.20
N ILE A 193 -3.72 -25.21 -14.54
CA ILE A 193 -3.08 -26.44 -15.07
C ILE A 193 -3.74 -26.85 -16.38
N SER A 194 -5.08 -26.89 -16.43
CA SER A 194 -5.80 -27.25 -17.65
C SER A 194 -5.50 -26.35 -18.84
N MET A 195 -5.25 -25.05 -18.60
CA MET A 195 -4.87 -24.11 -19.67
C MET A 195 -3.45 -24.29 -20.21
N VAL A 196 -2.59 -25.00 -19.50
CA VAL A 196 -1.19 -25.24 -19.90
C VAL A 196 -1.05 -26.59 -20.60
N GLU A 197 -1.98 -27.52 -20.35
CA GLU A 197 -2.01 -28.88 -20.97
C GLU A 197 -2.68 -28.93 -22.35
N ASP A 198 -3.44 -27.89 -22.71
CA ASP A 198 -4.02 -27.66 -24.04
C ASP A 198 -3.06 -26.85 -24.94
#